data_811c35cfff35a4cf5c4c5a674856f918
#
_entry.id   811c35cfff35a4cf5c4c5a674856f918
#
_cell.length_a   1.000
_cell.length_b   1.000
_cell.length_c   1.000
_cell.angle_alpha   90.00
_cell.angle_beta   90.00
_cell.angle_gamma   90.00
#
_symmetry.space_group_name_H-M   'P 1'
#
loop_
_entity.id
_entity.type
_entity.pdbx_description
1 polymer ?
#
loop_
_entity_poly.entity_id
_entity_poly.type
_entity_poly.pdbx_seq_one_letter_code
_entity_poly.pdbx_strand_id
1 'polypeptide(L)'
;EFYNEYKQYSEDLRQYSSDTVFAINRAIDSGKKVIFEGAQGTLLDLDHGTYPFVTSSNSTTGGICTGLGIPPKKVTNVLGVCKAYKTRVGMGPFPTEIIGATGEKIQKIGKEVGATTGRQRRVGWFDALIGKYSCMVNGVDSIALTKLDVLTTVEKLKICVAYKYKGKVIDRFTTDLKILEKCEPVYEDLDGWWDDITKVKSYDQLPNNAKKYVSRIEQLLRTPVSIISVGPQRDQTIIARPEYLF
;
A
#
# COMPACT_ATOMS: atom_id res chain seq x y z
N GLU A 1 -20.38 -35.62 -17.75
CA GLU A 1 -20.67 -35.04 -16.40
C GLU A 1 -20.19 -33.60 -16.33
N PHE A 2 -18.91 -33.27 -16.42
CA PHE A 2 -18.37 -31.91 -16.40
C PHE A 2 -19.02 -30.95 -17.40
N TYR A 3 -19.26 -31.38 -18.64
CA TYR A 3 -19.89 -30.53 -19.65
C TYR A 3 -21.26 -30.00 -19.22
N ASN A 4 -22.12 -30.86 -18.66
CA ASN A 4 -23.46 -30.45 -18.24
C ASN A 4 -23.42 -29.51 -17.02
N GLU A 5 -22.50 -29.76 -16.09
CA GLU A 5 -22.28 -28.91 -14.92
C GLU A 5 -21.82 -27.51 -15.33
N TYR A 6 -20.78 -27.42 -16.19
CA TYR A 6 -20.29 -26.15 -16.68
C TYR A 6 -21.26 -25.40 -17.59
N LYS A 7 -22.10 -26.16 -18.35
CA LYS A 7 -23.18 -25.54 -19.10
C LYS A 7 -24.20 -24.87 -18.20
N GLN A 8 -24.57 -25.52 -17.09
CA GLN A 8 -25.47 -24.92 -16.09
C GLN A 8 -24.84 -23.66 -15.49
N TYR A 9 -23.56 -23.68 -15.05
CA TYR A 9 -22.86 -22.52 -14.58
C TYR A 9 -22.84 -21.37 -15.59
N SER A 10 -22.64 -21.69 -16.88
CA SER A 10 -22.68 -20.67 -17.94
C SER A 10 -24.06 -20.02 -18.08
N GLU A 11 -25.12 -20.79 -17.96
CA GLU A 11 -26.50 -20.27 -17.99
C GLU A 11 -26.78 -19.38 -16.76
N ASP A 12 -26.40 -19.81 -15.57
CA ASP A 12 -26.56 -19.08 -14.33
C ASP A 12 -25.78 -17.76 -14.32
N LEU A 13 -24.57 -17.74 -14.88
CA LEU A 13 -23.70 -16.58 -14.94
C LEU A 13 -24.04 -15.58 -16.04
N ARG A 14 -24.80 -15.99 -17.06
CA ARG A 14 -25.14 -15.14 -18.22
C ARG A 14 -25.76 -13.81 -17.83
N GLN A 15 -26.64 -13.81 -16.83
CA GLN A 15 -27.33 -12.61 -16.36
C GLN A 15 -26.38 -11.56 -15.76
N TYR A 16 -25.16 -11.95 -15.34
CA TYR A 16 -24.14 -11.07 -14.77
C TYR A 16 -23.09 -10.61 -15.80
N SER A 17 -23.18 -11.10 -17.05
CA SER A 17 -22.27 -10.73 -18.13
C SER A 17 -22.77 -9.46 -18.83
N SER A 18 -21.90 -8.47 -18.95
CA SER A 18 -22.21 -7.22 -19.65
C SER A 18 -20.95 -6.60 -20.26
N ASP A 19 -21.11 -5.66 -21.18
CA ASP A 19 -20.00 -4.86 -21.69
C ASP A 19 -19.62 -3.80 -20.64
N THR A 20 -18.58 -4.12 -19.87
CA THR A 20 -18.13 -3.30 -18.75
C THR A 20 -17.49 -2.00 -19.22
N VAL A 21 -16.86 -1.95 -20.40
CA VAL A 21 -16.25 -0.73 -20.96
C VAL A 21 -17.32 0.34 -21.17
N PHE A 22 -18.42 -0.03 -21.86
CA PHE A 22 -19.53 0.90 -22.08
C PHE A 22 -20.26 1.24 -20.78
N ALA A 23 -20.47 0.25 -19.89
CA ALA A 23 -21.19 0.48 -18.64
C ALA A 23 -20.49 1.51 -17.76
N ILE A 24 -19.15 1.39 -17.56
CA ILE A 24 -18.37 2.28 -16.72
C ILE A 24 -18.26 3.66 -17.35
N ASN A 25 -17.94 3.75 -18.64
CA ASN A 25 -17.83 5.04 -19.31
C ASN A 25 -19.16 5.81 -19.27
N ARG A 26 -20.29 5.15 -19.52
CA ARG A 26 -21.63 5.75 -19.39
C ARG A 26 -21.91 6.21 -17.96
N ALA A 27 -21.52 5.44 -16.94
CA ALA A 27 -21.70 5.83 -15.55
C ALA A 27 -20.96 7.14 -15.25
N ILE A 28 -19.70 7.25 -15.65
CA ILE A 28 -18.89 8.46 -15.48
C ILE A 28 -19.50 9.64 -16.25
N ASP A 29 -19.84 9.45 -17.53
CA ASP A 29 -20.39 10.51 -18.38
C ASP A 29 -21.77 11.01 -17.90
N SER A 30 -22.53 10.16 -17.18
CA SER A 30 -23.76 10.55 -16.50
C SER A 30 -23.56 11.20 -15.13
N GLY A 31 -22.32 11.51 -14.74
CA GLY A 31 -21.99 12.18 -13.49
C GLY A 31 -22.02 11.31 -12.25
N LYS A 32 -22.05 9.97 -12.40
CA LYS A 32 -21.98 9.07 -11.24
C LYS A 32 -20.57 9.10 -10.64
N LYS A 33 -20.49 9.04 -9.32
CA LYS A 33 -19.25 8.82 -8.59
C LYS A 33 -18.83 7.36 -8.75
N VAL A 34 -17.64 7.13 -9.28
CA VAL A 34 -17.08 5.80 -9.52
C VAL A 34 -15.78 5.65 -8.73
N ILE A 35 -15.66 4.59 -7.96
CA ILE A 35 -14.44 4.23 -7.24
C ILE A 35 -13.84 3.00 -7.90
N PHE A 36 -12.55 3.08 -8.23
CA PHE A 36 -11.76 1.95 -8.71
C PHE A 36 -10.90 1.43 -7.57
N GLU A 37 -11.18 0.21 -7.15
CA GLU A 37 -10.38 -0.45 -6.12
C GLU A 37 -9.32 -1.32 -6.79
N GLY A 38 -8.05 -0.97 -6.59
CA GLY A 38 -6.91 -1.77 -7.01
C GLY A 38 -6.65 -2.93 -6.05
N ALA A 39 -5.86 -3.88 -6.51
CA ALA A 39 -5.36 -5.00 -5.71
C ALA A 39 -3.82 -5.01 -5.72
N GLN A 40 -3.21 -5.82 -4.85
CA GLN A 40 -1.76 -6.00 -4.70
C GLN A 40 -1.04 -4.69 -4.28
N GLY A 41 -0.15 -4.17 -5.12
CA GLY A 41 0.61 -2.94 -4.85
C GLY A 41 1.69 -2.71 -5.91
N THR A 42 2.25 -1.51 -5.94
CA THR A 42 3.17 -1.04 -6.99
C THR A 42 4.36 -1.96 -7.24
N LEU A 43 4.96 -2.55 -6.19
CA LEU A 43 6.12 -3.45 -6.38
C LEU A 43 5.74 -4.84 -6.91
N LEU A 44 4.46 -5.15 -7.00
CA LEU A 44 3.93 -6.36 -7.61
C LEU A 44 3.41 -6.13 -9.04
N ASP A 45 3.41 -4.88 -9.52
CA ASP A 45 3.05 -4.55 -10.90
C ASP A 45 3.99 -5.22 -11.89
N LEU A 46 3.45 -5.76 -12.99
CA LEU A 46 4.21 -6.50 -13.99
C LEU A 46 5.32 -5.67 -14.62
N ASP A 47 5.06 -4.39 -14.89
CA ASP A 47 5.99 -3.49 -15.59
C ASP A 47 6.82 -2.65 -14.62
N HIS A 48 6.24 -2.22 -13.50
CA HIS A 48 6.85 -1.29 -12.54
C HIS A 48 7.33 -1.94 -11.25
N GLY A 49 7.09 -3.24 -11.08
CA GLY A 49 7.48 -3.98 -9.88
C GLY A 49 8.87 -4.59 -9.94
N THR A 50 9.15 -5.43 -8.95
CA THR A 50 10.42 -6.17 -8.80
C THR A 50 10.39 -7.49 -9.56
N TYR A 51 10.29 -7.45 -10.88
CA TYR A 51 10.26 -8.63 -11.74
C TYR A 51 11.48 -9.54 -11.49
N PRO A 52 11.35 -10.90 -11.38
CA PRO A 52 10.14 -11.69 -11.64
C PRO A 52 9.20 -11.86 -10.42
N PHE A 53 9.46 -11.21 -9.29
CA PHE A 53 8.64 -11.33 -8.07
C PHE A 53 7.46 -10.35 -8.12
N VAL A 54 6.59 -10.52 -9.11
CA VAL A 54 5.43 -9.67 -9.42
C VAL A 54 4.16 -10.50 -9.61
N THR A 55 3.02 -9.85 -9.76
CA THR A 55 1.79 -10.49 -10.25
C THR A 55 1.70 -10.41 -11.77
N SER A 56 0.82 -11.18 -12.39
CA SER A 56 0.59 -11.19 -13.84
C SER A 56 -0.35 -10.07 -14.31
N SER A 57 -0.42 -8.98 -13.56
CA SER A 57 -1.31 -7.84 -13.84
C SER A 57 -0.65 -6.50 -13.56
N ASN A 58 -1.21 -5.43 -14.14
CA ASN A 58 -0.83 -4.07 -13.82
C ASN A 58 -1.61 -3.60 -12.58
N SER A 59 -0.94 -3.56 -11.43
CA SER A 59 -1.52 -3.13 -10.15
C SER A 59 -1.35 -1.64 -9.86
N THR A 60 -0.74 -0.89 -10.78
CA THR A 60 -0.64 0.57 -10.74
C THR A 60 -1.91 1.23 -11.27
N THR A 61 -2.06 2.54 -11.04
CA THR A 61 -3.19 3.34 -11.52
C THR A 61 -3.40 3.22 -13.03
N GLY A 62 -2.31 3.07 -13.81
CA GLY A 62 -2.38 2.80 -15.25
C GLY A 62 -3.17 1.55 -15.62
N GLY A 63 -3.20 0.55 -14.74
CA GLY A 63 -3.97 -0.68 -14.90
C GLY A 63 -5.49 -0.46 -14.96
N ILE A 64 -6.01 0.61 -14.39
CA ILE A 64 -7.42 1.02 -14.50
C ILE A 64 -7.75 1.30 -15.97
N CYS A 65 -6.89 2.06 -16.65
CA CYS A 65 -7.11 2.45 -18.03
C CYS A 65 -7.07 1.25 -18.98
N THR A 66 -6.07 0.39 -18.84
CA THR A 66 -5.89 -0.78 -19.69
C THR A 66 -6.90 -1.89 -19.39
N GLY A 67 -7.24 -2.10 -18.11
CA GLY A 67 -8.15 -3.17 -17.68
C GLY A 67 -9.63 -2.84 -17.89
N LEU A 68 -10.02 -1.58 -17.80
CA LEU A 68 -11.43 -1.16 -17.87
C LEU A 68 -11.78 -0.30 -19.09
N GLY A 69 -10.82 0.00 -19.96
CA GLY A 69 -11.05 0.82 -21.15
C GLY A 69 -11.47 2.25 -20.83
N ILE A 70 -10.85 2.86 -19.80
CA ILE A 70 -11.14 4.22 -19.36
C ILE A 70 -9.99 5.14 -19.78
N PRO A 71 -10.26 6.31 -20.39
CA PRO A 71 -9.21 7.25 -20.71
C PRO A 71 -8.59 7.84 -19.43
N PRO A 72 -7.25 8.05 -19.37
CA PRO A 72 -6.56 8.53 -18.16
C PRO A 72 -7.18 9.78 -17.54
N LYS A 73 -7.67 10.71 -18.35
CA LYS A 73 -8.30 11.97 -17.89
C LYS A 73 -9.59 11.80 -17.10
N LYS A 74 -10.18 10.60 -17.07
CA LYS A 74 -11.36 10.27 -16.25
C LYS A 74 -11.00 9.74 -14.86
N VAL A 75 -9.72 9.49 -14.60
CA VAL A 75 -9.21 9.21 -13.25
C VAL A 75 -8.83 10.56 -12.64
N THR A 76 -9.66 11.07 -11.75
CA THR A 76 -9.56 12.46 -11.25
C THR A 76 -8.84 12.56 -9.91
N ASN A 77 -8.80 11.49 -9.13
CA ASN A 77 -8.14 11.46 -7.81
C ASN A 77 -7.60 10.06 -7.53
N VAL A 78 -6.41 9.97 -6.96
CA VAL A 78 -5.74 8.72 -6.62
C VAL A 78 -5.40 8.69 -5.14
N LEU A 79 -6.11 7.87 -4.38
CA LEU A 79 -5.82 7.60 -2.98
C LEU A 79 -4.86 6.40 -2.87
N GLY A 80 -3.64 6.66 -2.44
CA GLY A 80 -2.64 5.62 -2.21
C GLY A 80 -2.83 4.95 -0.85
N VAL A 81 -3.08 3.64 -0.80
CA VAL A 81 -3.16 2.90 0.46
C VAL A 81 -1.77 2.39 0.85
N CYS A 82 -1.28 2.80 2.01
CA CYS A 82 0.04 2.47 2.51
C CYS A 82 -0.03 2.00 3.97
N LYS A 83 0.71 0.96 4.32
CA LYS A 83 0.88 0.57 5.73
C LYS A 83 1.92 1.46 6.41
N ALA A 84 1.79 1.64 7.72
CA ALA A 84 2.80 2.33 8.53
C ALA A 84 4.16 1.57 8.61
N TYR A 85 4.22 0.36 8.11
CA TYR A 85 5.42 -0.48 7.95
C TYR A 85 5.31 -1.27 6.65
N LYS A 86 6.35 -1.97 6.22
CA LYS A 86 6.33 -2.77 4.99
C LYS A 86 6.02 -4.23 5.26
N THR A 87 5.39 -4.87 4.27
CA THR A 87 5.22 -6.32 4.25
C THR A 87 5.49 -6.87 2.86
N ARG A 88 6.02 -8.09 2.82
CA ARG A 88 6.21 -8.82 1.57
C ARG A 88 5.83 -10.28 1.73
N VAL A 89 5.11 -10.82 0.76
CA VAL A 89 4.83 -12.26 0.65
C VAL A 89 5.84 -12.89 -0.30
N GLY A 90 6.36 -14.06 0.10
CA GLY A 90 7.27 -14.83 -0.76
C GLY A 90 8.67 -14.25 -0.90
N MET A 91 9.32 -14.67 -1.97
CA MET A 91 10.70 -14.33 -2.27
C MET A 91 10.85 -12.91 -2.83
N GLY A 92 12.09 -12.53 -3.09
CA GLY A 92 12.47 -11.23 -3.62
C GLY A 92 13.11 -10.32 -2.60
N PRO A 93 13.83 -9.28 -3.05
CA PRO A 93 14.61 -8.42 -2.19
C PRO A 93 13.70 -7.60 -1.26
N PHE A 94 14.15 -7.44 -0.02
CA PHE A 94 13.47 -6.68 1.01
C PHE A 94 14.49 -5.96 1.90
N PRO A 95 15.12 -4.89 1.42
CA PRO A 95 16.23 -4.23 2.11
C PRO A 95 15.90 -3.79 3.55
N THR A 96 14.65 -3.43 3.83
CA THR A 96 14.21 -2.95 5.14
C THR A 96 13.64 -4.04 6.05
N GLU A 97 13.83 -5.32 5.71
CA GLU A 97 13.30 -6.44 6.50
C GLU A 97 13.79 -6.40 7.95
N ILE A 98 12.88 -6.66 8.88
CA ILE A 98 13.18 -6.70 10.31
C ILE A 98 13.32 -8.15 10.74
N ILE A 99 14.54 -8.55 11.05
CA ILE A 99 14.86 -9.88 11.56
C ILE A 99 14.84 -9.88 13.09
N GLY A 100 14.30 -10.94 13.70
CA GLY A 100 14.26 -11.16 15.15
C GLY A 100 13.01 -10.61 15.85
N ALA A 101 13.09 -10.45 17.16
CA ALA A 101 11.94 -10.27 18.05
C ALA A 101 11.02 -9.08 17.69
N THR A 102 11.58 -7.96 17.23
CA THR A 102 10.77 -6.81 16.81
C THR A 102 9.93 -7.13 15.57
N GLY A 103 10.52 -7.80 14.57
CA GLY A 103 9.80 -8.22 13.37
C GLY A 103 8.68 -9.20 13.68
N GLU A 104 8.97 -10.20 14.51
CA GLU A 104 8.00 -11.20 14.97
C GLU A 104 6.84 -10.55 15.75
N LYS A 105 7.16 -9.58 16.61
CA LYS A 105 6.15 -8.82 17.37
C LYS A 105 5.21 -8.07 16.41
N ILE A 106 5.74 -7.29 15.45
CA ILE A 106 4.95 -6.55 14.47
C ILE A 106 4.13 -7.51 13.61
N GLN A 107 4.73 -8.61 13.14
CA GLN A 107 4.05 -9.64 12.34
C GLN A 107 2.84 -10.23 13.09
N LYS A 108 3.03 -10.59 14.37
CA LYS A 108 1.99 -11.17 15.22
C LYS A 108 0.86 -10.18 15.50
N ILE A 109 1.18 -8.96 15.96
CA ILE A 109 0.18 -7.91 16.25
C ILE A 109 -0.56 -7.52 14.97
N GLY A 110 0.17 -7.34 13.87
CA GLY A 110 -0.38 -6.98 12.58
C GLY A 110 -1.16 -8.11 11.89
N LYS A 111 -1.16 -9.33 12.45
CA LYS A 111 -1.76 -10.53 11.83
C LYS A 111 -1.32 -10.66 10.38
N GLU A 112 0.00 -10.55 10.15
CA GLU A 112 0.56 -10.50 8.79
C GLU A 112 0.64 -11.91 8.18
N VAL A 113 -0.52 -12.39 7.74
CA VAL A 113 -0.71 -13.64 7.00
C VAL A 113 -1.49 -13.38 5.73
N GLY A 114 -1.22 -14.14 4.68
CA GLY A 114 -1.99 -14.09 3.45
C GLY A 114 -3.40 -14.65 3.66
N ALA A 115 -4.43 -13.88 3.30
CA ALA A 115 -5.82 -14.26 3.54
C ALA A 115 -6.19 -15.59 2.86
N THR A 116 -5.70 -15.83 1.64
CA THR A 116 -6.04 -17.03 0.85
C THR A 116 -5.11 -18.20 1.15
N THR A 117 -3.80 -17.94 1.28
CA THR A 117 -2.79 -19.02 1.37
C THR A 117 -2.31 -19.31 2.77
N GLY A 118 -2.67 -18.49 3.75
CA GLY A 118 -2.16 -18.58 5.13
C GLY A 118 -0.65 -18.34 5.27
N ARG A 119 0.05 -17.96 4.20
CA ARG A 119 1.50 -17.72 4.24
C ARG A 119 1.81 -16.49 5.09
N GLN A 120 2.79 -16.63 5.95
CA GLN A 120 3.31 -15.50 6.73
C GLN A 120 3.94 -14.47 5.79
N ARG A 121 3.69 -13.19 6.08
CA ARG A 121 4.31 -12.06 5.40
C ARG A 121 5.56 -11.67 6.15
N ARG A 122 6.65 -11.48 5.43
CA ARG A 122 7.85 -10.82 5.94
C ARG A 122 7.51 -9.38 6.28
N VAL A 123 8.09 -8.85 7.36
CA VAL A 123 7.82 -7.50 7.87
C VAL A 123 9.09 -6.66 7.78
N GLY A 124 8.97 -5.39 7.44
CA GLY A 124 10.08 -4.45 7.32
C GLY A 124 9.71 -3.04 7.78
N TRP A 125 10.71 -2.24 8.06
CA TRP A 125 10.53 -0.82 8.36
C TRP A 125 9.93 -0.07 7.17
N PHE A 126 9.31 1.07 7.44
CA PHE A 126 8.81 1.93 6.38
C PHE A 126 9.94 2.36 5.44
N ASP A 127 9.72 2.23 4.15
CA ASP A 127 10.69 2.54 3.11
C ASP A 127 10.21 3.74 2.30
N ALA A 128 10.84 4.89 2.54
CA ALA A 128 10.44 6.12 1.89
C ALA A 128 10.84 6.18 0.41
N LEU A 129 11.87 5.43 -0.02
CA LEU A 129 12.24 5.37 -1.43
C LEU A 129 11.17 4.64 -2.25
N ILE A 130 10.72 3.49 -1.73
CA ILE A 130 9.61 2.73 -2.31
C ILE A 130 8.33 3.57 -2.28
N GLY A 131 8.06 4.26 -1.16
CA GLY A 131 6.91 5.15 -1.03
C GLY A 131 6.91 6.27 -2.08
N LYS A 132 8.02 6.99 -2.23
CA LYS A 132 8.20 8.04 -3.27
C LYS A 132 7.98 7.48 -4.68
N TYR A 133 8.60 6.36 -4.98
CA TYR A 133 8.44 5.69 -6.26
C TYR A 133 6.98 5.33 -6.52
N SER A 134 6.30 4.75 -5.52
CA SER A 134 4.90 4.37 -5.64
C SER A 134 3.99 5.58 -5.86
N CYS A 135 4.19 6.67 -5.11
CA CYS A 135 3.44 7.92 -5.31
C CYS A 135 3.65 8.49 -6.71
N MET A 136 4.90 8.50 -7.20
CA MET A 136 5.26 9.02 -8.52
C MET A 136 4.61 8.21 -9.65
N VAL A 137 4.75 6.88 -9.62
CA VAL A 137 4.24 6.00 -10.70
C VAL A 137 2.72 6.00 -10.78
N ASN A 138 2.06 6.14 -9.64
CA ASN A 138 0.59 6.12 -9.55
C ASN A 138 -0.05 7.50 -9.62
N GLY A 139 0.71 8.59 -9.54
CA GLY A 139 0.15 9.94 -9.46
C GLY A 139 -0.71 10.11 -8.20
N VAL A 140 -0.22 9.66 -7.03
CA VAL A 140 -0.98 9.67 -5.78
C VAL A 140 -1.21 11.09 -5.29
N ASP A 141 -2.47 11.48 -5.11
CA ASP A 141 -2.87 12.79 -4.59
C ASP A 141 -2.85 12.84 -3.06
N SER A 142 -3.24 11.74 -2.41
CA SER A 142 -3.18 11.61 -0.96
C SER A 142 -3.02 10.15 -0.51
N ILE A 143 -2.68 9.94 0.76
CA ILE A 143 -2.37 8.64 1.33
C ILE A 143 -3.37 8.27 2.44
N ALA A 144 -3.86 7.04 2.39
CA ALA A 144 -4.45 6.36 3.51
C ALA A 144 -3.36 5.53 4.22
N LEU A 145 -2.86 6.02 5.35
CA LEU A 145 -1.87 5.34 6.17
C LEU A 145 -2.56 4.36 7.11
N THR A 146 -2.33 3.07 6.92
CA THR A 146 -3.02 2.01 7.66
C THR A 146 -2.11 1.32 8.67
N LYS A 147 -2.72 0.63 9.64
CA LYS A 147 -2.01 -0.19 10.64
C LYS A 147 -1.04 0.60 11.51
N LEU A 148 -1.35 1.86 11.82
CA LEU A 148 -0.53 2.66 12.71
C LEU A 148 -0.54 2.08 14.15
N ASP A 149 -1.67 1.52 14.58
CA ASP A 149 -1.87 0.81 15.84
C ASP A 149 -0.88 -0.34 16.07
N VAL A 150 -0.47 -1.02 15.01
CA VAL A 150 0.45 -2.16 15.09
C VAL A 150 1.83 -1.77 15.61
N LEU A 151 2.21 -0.50 15.44
CA LEU A 151 3.49 0.05 15.91
C LEU A 151 3.45 0.53 17.36
N THR A 152 2.30 0.50 18.02
CA THR A 152 2.18 0.77 19.46
C THR A 152 3.09 -0.19 20.24
N THR A 153 3.79 0.34 21.24
CA THR A 153 4.78 -0.39 22.05
C THR A 153 6.07 -0.82 21.34
N VAL A 154 6.34 -0.28 20.15
CA VAL A 154 7.67 -0.36 19.51
C VAL A 154 8.47 0.85 19.96
N GLU A 155 9.53 0.62 20.74
CA GLU A 155 10.30 1.70 21.41
C GLU A 155 10.96 2.65 20.40
N LYS A 156 11.59 2.10 19.37
CA LYS A 156 12.25 2.86 18.30
C LYS A 156 11.73 2.42 16.95
N LEU A 157 11.24 3.37 16.20
CA LEU A 157 10.79 3.17 14.83
C LEU A 157 11.88 3.64 13.86
N LYS A 158 11.95 3.01 12.71
CA LYS A 158 12.89 3.40 11.66
C LYS A 158 12.17 3.70 10.36
N ILE A 159 12.64 4.73 9.65
CA ILE A 159 12.24 5.01 8.27
C ILE A 159 13.47 4.95 7.40
N CYS A 160 13.45 4.11 6.38
CA CYS A 160 14.52 4.07 5.39
C CYS A 160 14.40 5.29 4.47
N VAL A 161 15.45 6.11 4.47
CA VAL A 161 15.48 7.39 3.72
C VAL A 161 16.43 7.35 2.52
N ALA A 162 17.35 6.38 2.50
CA ALA A 162 18.27 6.13 1.39
C ALA A 162 18.72 4.67 1.42
N TYR A 163 19.35 4.23 0.33
CA TYR A 163 20.12 2.98 0.31
C TYR A 163 21.61 3.28 0.15
N LYS A 164 22.45 2.36 0.62
CA LYS A 164 23.88 2.36 0.36
C LYS A 164 24.23 1.14 -0.49
N TYR A 165 24.88 1.37 -1.62
CA TYR A 165 25.34 0.32 -2.53
C TYR A 165 26.77 0.58 -2.98
N LYS A 166 27.68 -0.37 -2.75
CA LYS A 166 29.12 -0.23 -3.05
C LYS A 166 29.71 1.08 -2.51
N GLY A 167 29.36 1.45 -1.28
CA GLY A 167 29.86 2.66 -0.61
C GLY A 167 29.19 3.97 -1.04
N LYS A 168 28.34 3.97 -2.07
CA LYS A 168 27.63 5.15 -2.56
C LYS A 168 26.21 5.19 -2.03
N VAL A 169 25.74 6.39 -1.64
CA VAL A 169 24.36 6.61 -1.24
C VAL A 169 23.48 6.73 -2.48
N ILE A 170 22.35 6.03 -2.47
CA ILE A 170 21.30 6.06 -3.49
C ILE A 170 20.03 6.61 -2.82
N ASP A 171 19.49 7.69 -3.35
CA ASP A 171 18.32 8.42 -2.83
C ASP A 171 17.03 8.13 -3.60
N ARG A 172 17.08 7.17 -4.53
CA ARG A 172 15.95 6.72 -5.35
C ARG A 172 15.82 5.20 -5.35
N PHE A 173 14.58 4.72 -5.48
CA PHE A 173 14.30 3.30 -5.63
C PHE A 173 14.80 2.78 -6.99
N THR A 174 15.22 1.52 -7.00
CA THR A 174 15.60 0.78 -8.22
C THR A 174 14.87 -0.55 -8.29
N THR A 175 14.42 -0.94 -9.47
CA THR A 175 13.86 -2.27 -9.75
C THR A 175 14.92 -3.29 -10.17
N ASP A 176 16.18 -2.89 -10.34
CA ASP A 176 17.29 -3.82 -10.58
C ASP A 176 17.55 -4.66 -9.33
N LEU A 177 17.15 -5.94 -9.41
CA LEU A 177 17.28 -6.88 -8.28
C LEU A 177 18.72 -7.08 -7.84
N LYS A 178 19.69 -7.09 -8.77
CA LYS A 178 21.10 -7.30 -8.45
C LYS A 178 21.68 -6.16 -7.59
N ILE A 179 21.11 -4.97 -7.76
CA ILE A 179 21.43 -3.80 -6.94
C ILE A 179 20.65 -3.88 -5.64
N LEU A 180 19.32 -4.06 -5.72
CA LEU A 180 18.41 -4.00 -4.58
C LEU A 180 18.73 -5.06 -3.50
N GLU A 181 19.11 -6.28 -3.90
CA GLU A 181 19.53 -7.35 -3.00
C GLU A 181 20.80 -7.03 -2.19
N LYS A 182 21.63 -6.13 -2.71
CA LYS A 182 22.91 -5.74 -2.10
C LYS A 182 22.84 -4.35 -1.46
N CYS A 183 21.69 -3.71 -1.49
CA CYS A 183 21.48 -2.42 -0.85
C CYS A 183 21.40 -2.56 0.67
N GLU A 184 22.12 -1.72 1.37
CA GLU A 184 22.01 -1.52 2.80
C GLU A 184 21.08 -0.32 3.06
N PRO A 185 20.00 -0.46 3.86
CA PRO A 185 19.12 0.65 4.16
C PRO A 185 19.81 1.67 5.08
N VAL A 186 19.62 2.94 4.79
CA VAL A 186 20.00 4.07 5.66
C VAL A 186 18.74 4.55 6.37
N TYR A 187 18.77 4.53 7.68
CA TYR A 187 17.60 4.82 8.51
C TYR A 187 17.69 6.16 9.21
N GLU A 188 16.53 6.78 9.38
CA GLU A 188 16.23 7.75 10.43
C GLU A 188 15.52 7.01 11.56
N ASP A 189 15.95 7.25 12.80
CA ASP A 189 15.31 6.72 14.00
C ASP A 189 14.29 7.74 14.55
N LEU A 190 13.12 7.24 14.96
CA LEU A 190 12.09 8.01 15.63
C LEU A 190 11.66 7.28 16.91
N ASP A 191 11.29 8.06 17.91
CA ASP A 191 10.74 7.49 19.14
C ASP A 191 9.34 6.95 18.89
N GLY A 192 9.06 5.77 19.45
CA GLY A 192 7.75 5.16 19.41
C GLY A 192 6.79 5.75 20.45
N TRP A 193 5.63 5.12 20.58
CA TRP A 193 4.60 5.50 21.57
C TRP A 193 4.06 4.27 22.26
N TRP A 194 3.48 4.47 23.46
CA TRP A 194 2.99 3.38 24.31
C TRP A 194 1.47 3.43 24.51
N ASP A 195 0.86 4.59 24.20
CA ASP A 195 -0.57 4.78 24.35
C ASP A 195 -1.35 3.92 23.33
N ASP A 196 -2.42 3.29 23.78
CA ASP A 196 -3.35 2.60 22.89
C ASP A 196 -4.11 3.63 22.04
N ILE A 197 -3.84 3.63 20.75
CA ILE A 197 -4.45 4.56 19.79
C ILE A 197 -5.72 4.02 19.14
N THR A 198 -6.15 2.80 19.45
CA THR A 198 -7.29 2.14 18.78
C THR A 198 -8.63 2.85 19.00
N LYS A 199 -8.71 3.69 20.02
CA LYS A 199 -9.92 4.47 20.36
C LYS A 199 -9.86 5.93 19.92
N VAL A 200 -8.74 6.36 19.35
CA VAL A 200 -8.54 7.74 18.88
C VAL A 200 -9.43 8.01 17.67
N LYS A 201 -10.11 9.16 17.66
CA LYS A 201 -11.07 9.55 16.61
C LYS A 201 -10.63 10.75 15.77
N SER A 202 -9.59 11.48 16.20
CA SER A 202 -9.07 12.63 15.46
C SER A 202 -7.53 12.64 15.47
N TYR A 203 -6.94 13.29 14.47
CA TYR A 203 -5.48 13.45 14.37
C TYR A 203 -4.87 14.09 15.63
N ASP A 204 -5.55 15.09 16.20
CA ASP A 204 -5.04 15.84 17.35
C ASP A 204 -4.93 14.98 18.62
N GLN A 205 -5.74 13.94 18.74
CA GLN A 205 -5.72 13.00 19.86
C GLN A 205 -4.58 11.95 19.77
N LEU A 206 -3.91 11.84 18.62
CA LEU A 206 -2.76 10.93 18.51
C LEU A 206 -1.61 11.36 19.42
N PRO A 207 -0.85 10.43 19.99
CA PRO A 207 0.38 10.72 20.71
C PRO A 207 1.35 11.53 19.86
N ASN A 208 2.12 12.43 20.49
CA ASN A 208 3.04 13.30 19.77
C ASN A 208 4.04 12.54 18.89
N ASN A 209 4.53 11.40 19.34
CA ASN A 209 5.47 10.59 18.54
C ASN A 209 4.77 9.92 17.35
N ALA A 210 3.51 9.52 17.50
CA ALA A 210 2.72 9.01 16.37
C ALA A 210 2.49 10.12 15.31
N LYS A 211 2.15 11.34 15.75
CA LYS A 211 2.04 12.52 14.86
C LYS A 211 3.36 12.82 14.13
N LYS A 212 4.50 12.78 14.86
CA LYS A 212 5.82 12.98 14.26
C LYS A 212 6.12 11.92 13.19
N TYR A 213 5.78 10.66 13.47
CA TYR A 213 5.96 9.56 12.50
C TYR A 213 5.14 9.77 11.22
N VAL A 214 3.85 10.09 11.37
CA VAL A 214 2.96 10.40 10.22
C VAL A 214 3.47 11.61 9.44
N SER A 215 3.76 12.71 10.13
CA SER A 215 4.28 13.94 9.50
C SER A 215 5.60 13.70 8.77
N ARG A 216 6.49 12.85 9.34
CA ARG A 216 7.75 12.53 8.69
C ARG A 216 7.54 11.73 7.39
N ILE A 217 6.59 10.81 7.37
CA ILE A 217 6.19 10.08 6.15
C ILE A 217 5.68 11.07 5.11
N GLU A 218 4.76 11.98 5.45
CA GLU A 218 4.26 13.01 4.53
C GLU A 218 5.40 13.83 3.91
N GLN A 219 6.31 14.33 4.73
CA GLN A 219 7.46 15.12 4.28
C GLN A 219 8.34 14.34 3.31
N LEU A 220 8.65 13.08 3.64
CA LEU A 220 9.48 12.23 2.80
C LEU A 220 8.81 11.89 1.47
N LEU A 221 7.52 11.57 1.48
CA LEU A 221 6.78 11.22 0.28
C LEU A 221 6.33 12.44 -0.54
N ARG A 222 6.32 13.62 0.06
CA ARG A 222 5.76 14.87 -0.51
C ARG A 222 4.30 14.71 -0.92
N THR A 223 3.56 13.88 -0.18
CA THR A 223 2.16 13.55 -0.43
C THR A 223 1.42 13.56 0.89
N PRO A 224 0.28 14.28 1.01
CA PRO A 224 -0.45 14.40 2.27
C PRO A 224 -1.04 13.05 2.73
N VAL A 225 -1.06 12.81 4.03
CA VAL A 225 -1.81 11.70 4.62
C VAL A 225 -3.20 12.20 4.98
N SER A 226 -4.20 11.79 4.21
CA SER A 226 -5.60 12.22 4.37
C SER A 226 -6.41 11.29 5.27
N ILE A 227 -6.04 10.01 5.33
CA ILE A 227 -6.69 8.99 6.15
C ILE A 227 -5.65 8.27 7.01
N ILE A 228 -5.99 7.99 8.27
CA ILE A 228 -5.17 7.19 9.17
C ILE A 228 -6.03 6.09 9.80
N SER A 229 -5.65 4.83 9.62
CA SER A 229 -6.28 3.72 10.31
C SER A 229 -5.52 3.37 11.58
N VAL A 230 -6.23 3.35 12.69
CA VAL A 230 -5.73 3.05 14.05
C VAL A 230 -6.27 1.72 14.59
N GLY A 231 -6.79 0.88 13.71
CA GLY A 231 -7.29 -0.45 14.02
C GLY A 231 -8.04 -1.08 12.83
N PRO A 232 -8.48 -2.35 12.96
CA PRO A 232 -9.10 -3.08 11.85
C PRO A 232 -10.58 -2.73 11.59
N GLN A 233 -11.23 -2.02 12.51
CA GLN A 233 -12.66 -1.71 12.40
C GLN A 233 -12.88 -0.43 11.58
N ARG A 234 -14.07 -0.35 10.92
CA ARG A 234 -14.42 0.81 10.11
C ARG A 234 -14.41 2.12 10.89
N ASP A 235 -14.84 2.08 12.14
CA ASP A 235 -14.89 3.24 13.04
C ASP A 235 -13.52 3.60 13.65
N GLN A 236 -12.47 2.80 13.38
CA GLN A 236 -11.07 3.07 13.74
C GLN A 236 -10.31 3.74 12.59
N THR A 237 -11.01 4.57 11.82
CA THR A 237 -10.47 5.34 10.71
C THR A 237 -10.63 6.83 11.01
N ILE A 238 -9.51 7.54 10.99
CA ILE A 238 -9.44 8.99 11.18
C ILE A 238 -9.35 9.65 9.80
N ILE A 239 -10.28 10.55 9.49
CA ILE A 239 -10.18 11.45 8.36
C ILE A 239 -9.39 12.66 8.82
N ALA A 240 -8.11 12.71 8.48
CA ALA A 240 -7.19 13.77 8.91
C ALA A 240 -7.27 15.01 8.02
N ARG A 241 -7.52 14.81 6.71
CA ARG A 241 -7.59 15.89 5.71
C ARG A 241 -8.65 15.58 4.66
N PRO A 242 -9.92 15.92 4.95
CA PRO A 242 -11.05 15.62 4.05
C PRO A 242 -10.96 16.33 2.69
N GLU A 243 -10.27 17.47 2.61
CA GLU A 243 -10.08 18.26 1.39
C GLU A 243 -9.30 17.52 0.29
N TYR A 244 -8.62 16.43 0.61
CA TYR A 244 -7.90 15.60 -0.35
C TYR A 244 -8.64 14.34 -0.78
N LEU A 245 -9.90 14.14 -0.33
CA LEU A 245 -10.58 12.86 -0.56
C LEU A 245 -11.50 12.87 -1.78
N PHE A 246 -12.04 14.01 -2.21
CA PHE A 246 -12.95 14.10 -3.40
C PHE A 246 -13.10 15.55 -3.88
#